data_5d84a6bb8a6ed74d70a2ab9aa4918bdb
#
_entry.id   5d84a6bb8a6ed74d70a2ab9aa4918bdb
#
_cell.length_a   1.000
_cell.length_b   1.000
_cell.length_c   1.000
_cell.angle_alpha   90.00
_cell.angle_beta   90.00
_cell.angle_gamma   90.00
#
_symmetry.space_group_name_H-M   'P 1'
#
loop_
_entity.id
_entity.type
_entity.pdbx_description
1 polymer ?
#
loop_
_entity_poly.entity_id
_entity_poly.type
_entity_poly.pdbx_seq_one_letter_code
_entity_poly.pdbx_strand_id
1 'polypeptide(L)' 'MNFAISDIEAAIGGWRMRSPSDEAFAASAEARALARLYGAVIVHGCGSITDASLDDAQRDALRILSAHPPGEFPQ' A
#
# COMPACT_ATOMS: atom_id res chain seq x y z
N MET A 1 -2.47 4.30 -14.04
CA MET A 1 -2.88 3.17 -13.21
C MET A 1 -3.57 3.66 -11.96
N ASN A 2 -4.71 3.08 -11.63
CA ASN A 2 -5.47 3.49 -10.45
C ASN A 2 -5.36 2.45 -9.35
N PHE A 3 -5.33 2.93 -8.12
CA PHE A 3 -5.33 2.06 -6.95
C PHE A 3 -6.61 2.29 -6.17
N ALA A 4 -7.36 1.23 -5.93
CA ALA A 4 -8.54 1.29 -5.10
C ALA A 4 -8.14 1.21 -3.63
N ILE A 5 -9.07 1.56 -2.74
CA ILE A 5 -8.79 1.47 -1.30
C ILE A 5 -8.44 0.04 -0.89
N SER A 6 -9.04 -0.95 -1.54
CA SER A 6 -8.71 -2.35 -1.26
C SER A 6 -7.27 -2.70 -1.64
N ASP A 7 -6.72 -2.06 -2.68
CA ASP A 7 -5.31 -2.25 -3.04
C ASP A 7 -4.40 -1.70 -1.97
N ILE A 8 -4.75 -0.54 -1.43
CA ILE A 8 -3.98 0.09 -0.36
C ILE A 8 -4.01 -0.80 0.89
N GLU A 9 -5.16 -1.32 1.22
CA GLU A 9 -5.30 -2.24 2.35
C GLU A 9 -4.49 -3.51 2.15
N ALA A 10 -4.47 -4.04 0.94
CA ALA A 10 -3.67 -5.23 0.62
C ALA A 10 -2.17 -4.94 0.75
N ALA A 11 -1.74 -3.75 0.34
CA ALA A 11 -0.34 -3.36 0.48
C ALA A 11 0.04 -3.23 1.95
N ILE A 12 -0.83 -2.62 2.76
CA ILE A 12 -0.61 -2.51 4.20
C ILE A 12 -0.45 -3.90 4.82
N GLY A 13 -1.35 -4.82 4.49
CA GLY A 13 -1.28 -6.19 4.98
C GLY A 13 0.00 -6.90 4.57
N GLY A 14 0.42 -6.72 3.32
CA GLY A 14 1.65 -7.32 2.82
C GLY A 14 2.89 -6.84 3.56
N TRP A 15 3.01 -5.54 3.76
CA TRP A 15 4.15 -4.99 4.49
C TRP A 15 4.13 -5.41 5.96
N ARG A 16 2.93 -5.47 6.54
CA ARG A 16 2.77 -5.89 7.92
C ARG A 16 3.23 -7.32 8.13
N MET A 17 2.92 -8.20 7.19
CA MET A 17 3.36 -9.59 7.24
C MET A 17 4.87 -9.75 7.11
N ARG A 18 5.52 -8.83 6.43
CA ARG A 18 6.98 -8.85 6.26
C ARG A 18 7.71 -8.27 7.46
N SER A 19 7.02 -7.54 8.31
CA SER A 19 7.63 -6.89 9.45
C SER A 19 7.68 -7.84 10.65
N PRO A 20 8.75 -7.78 11.46
CA PRO A 20 8.89 -8.69 12.62
C PRO A 20 7.87 -8.41 13.72
N SER A 21 7.30 -7.20 13.74
CA SER A 21 6.29 -6.84 14.75
C SER A 21 5.45 -5.69 14.23
N ASP A 22 4.31 -5.47 14.86
CA ASP A 22 3.45 -4.33 14.52
C ASP A 22 4.15 -3.00 14.77
N GLU A 23 4.99 -2.93 15.80
CA GLU A 23 5.75 -1.72 16.07
C GLU A 23 6.75 -1.43 14.97
N ALA A 24 7.44 -2.46 14.49
CA ALA A 24 8.40 -2.31 13.40
C ALA A 24 7.69 -1.85 12.13
N PHE A 25 6.52 -2.41 11.85
CA PHE A 25 5.74 -2.00 10.71
C PHE A 25 5.33 -0.52 10.84
N ALA A 26 4.78 -0.14 11.98
CA ALA A 26 4.30 1.24 12.19
C ALA A 26 5.42 2.26 12.08
N ALA A 27 6.66 1.87 12.40
CA ALA A 27 7.81 2.76 12.31
C ALA A 27 8.40 2.84 10.91
N SER A 28 7.97 1.99 9.98
CA SER A 28 8.56 1.94 8.64
C SER A 28 8.09 3.11 7.78
N ALA A 29 8.93 3.47 6.81
CA ALA A 29 8.58 4.52 5.85
C ALA A 29 7.40 4.08 4.98
N GLU A 30 7.32 2.80 4.66
CA GLU A 30 6.23 2.25 3.87
C GLU A 30 4.90 2.39 4.59
N ALA A 31 4.86 2.10 5.87
CA ALA A 31 3.63 2.24 6.65
C ALA A 31 3.16 3.68 6.68
N ARG A 32 4.08 4.62 6.85
CA ARG A 32 3.75 6.04 6.85
C ARG A 32 3.21 6.50 5.52
N ALA A 33 3.85 6.06 4.44
CA ALA A 33 3.42 6.42 3.09
C ALA A 33 2.02 5.87 2.80
N LEU A 34 1.76 4.63 3.17
CA LEU A 34 0.46 4.00 2.96
C LEU A 34 -0.62 4.62 3.85
N ALA A 35 -0.28 5.00 5.08
CA ALA A 35 -1.23 5.65 5.96
C ALA A 35 -1.67 7.00 5.41
N ARG A 36 -0.74 7.79 4.87
CA ARG A 36 -1.08 9.06 4.24
C ARG A 36 -1.97 8.86 3.02
N LEU A 37 -1.65 7.84 2.23
CA LEU A 37 -2.41 7.52 1.04
C LEU A 37 -3.83 7.08 1.39
N TYR A 38 -3.95 6.21 2.37
CA TYR A 38 -5.22 5.72 2.83
C TYR A 38 -6.10 6.87 3.35
N GLY A 39 -5.51 7.74 4.16
CA GLY A 39 -6.21 8.92 4.68
C GLY A 39 -6.67 9.85 3.57
N ALA A 40 -5.83 10.06 2.56
CA ALA A 40 -6.17 10.93 1.43
C ALA A 40 -7.36 10.38 0.65
N VAL A 41 -7.39 9.07 0.41
CA VAL A 41 -8.50 8.44 -0.31
C VAL A 41 -9.80 8.57 0.47
N ILE A 42 -9.75 8.38 1.77
CA ILE A 42 -10.94 8.49 2.63
C ILE A 42 -11.45 9.93 2.67
N VAL A 43 -10.54 10.88 2.85
CA VAL A 43 -10.92 12.30 2.94
C VAL A 43 -11.55 12.79 1.65
N HIS A 44 -10.98 12.41 0.51
CA HIS A 44 -11.53 12.83 -0.78
C HIS A 44 -12.77 12.04 -1.19
N GLY A 45 -13.02 10.91 -0.57
CA GLY A 45 -14.22 10.12 -0.86
C GLY A 45 -14.24 9.52 -2.25
N CYS A 46 -13.09 9.43 -2.92
CA CYS A 46 -13.02 8.94 -4.29
C CYS A 46 -12.99 7.43 -4.40
N GLY A 47 -12.61 6.74 -3.35
CA GLY A 47 -12.46 5.28 -3.38
C GLY A 47 -11.26 4.78 -4.15
N SER A 48 -10.54 5.65 -4.83
CA SER A 48 -9.34 5.27 -5.58
C SER A 48 -8.43 6.47 -5.77
N ILE A 49 -7.19 6.20 -6.16
CA ILE A 49 -6.20 7.23 -6.44
C ILE A 49 -5.39 6.81 -7.66
N THR A 50 -4.97 7.79 -8.45
CA THR A 50 -4.17 7.50 -9.64
C THR A 50 -2.68 7.47 -9.30
N ASP A 51 -1.94 6.68 -10.07
CA ASP A 51 -0.50 6.58 -9.96
C ASP A 51 0.18 7.96 -10.01
N ALA A 52 -0.33 8.85 -10.84
CA ALA A 52 0.24 10.19 -11.00
C ALA A 52 0.16 11.03 -9.74
N SER A 53 -0.74 10.72 -8.83
CA SER A 53 -0.91 11.45 -7.58
C SER A 53 0.00 10.96 -6.46
N LEU A 54 0.76 9.90 -6.70
CA LEU A 54 1.60 9.27 -5.67
C LEU A 54 2.98 9.91 -5.64
N ASP A 55 3.54 10.03 -4.45
CA ASP A 55 4.96 10.35 -4.33
C ASP A 55 5.79 9.06 -4.45
N ASP A 56 7.13 9.21 -4.47
CA ASP A 56 8.01 8.08 -4.66
C ASP A 56 7.88 7.05 -3.54
N ALA A 57 7.73 7.50 -2.31
CA ALA A 57 7.58 6.59 -1.17
C ALA A 57 6.29 5.79 -1.26
N GLN A 58 5.22 6.41 -1.71
CA GLN A 58 3.94 5.74 -1.88
C GLN A 58 3.99 4.73 -3.02
N ARG A 59 4.63 5.09 -4.14
CA ARG A 59 4.80 4.16 -5.25
C ARG A 59 5.62 2.95 -4.84
N ASP A 60 6.71 3.18 -4.11
CA ASP A 60 7.55 2.10 -3.64
C ASP A 60 6.79 1.17 -2.70
N ALA A 61 5.98 1.73 -1.82
CA ALA A 61 5.18 0.94 -0.90
C ALA A 61 4.15 0.09 -1.65
N LEU A 62 3.58 0.60 -2.73
CA LEU A 62 2.58 -0.14 -3.50
C LEU A 62 3.20 -1.18 -4.44
N ARG A 63 4.50 -1.17 -4.65
CA ARG A 63 5.18 -2.18 -5.46
C ARG A 63 5.04 -3.59 -4.91
N ILE A 64 4.75 -3.71 -3.64
CA ILE A 64 4.55 -5.02 -3.02
C ILE A 64 3.40 -5.78 -3.69
N LEU A 65 2.44 -5.07 -4.25
CA LEU A 65 1.33 -5.68 -4.95
C LEU A 65 1.76 -6.37 -6.24
N SER A 66 2.77 -5.81 -6.90
CA SER A 66 3.35 -6.41 -8.10
C SER A 66 4.35 -7.51 -7.77
N ALA A 67 5.07 -7.36 -6.66
CA ALA A 67 6.06 -8.35 -6.25
C ALA A 67 5.41 -9.66 -5.83
N HIS A 68 4.20 -9.60 -5.30
CA HIS A 68 3.47 -10.77 -4.84
C HIS A 68 2.02 -10.71 -5.32
N PRO A 69 1.80 -10.77 -6.63
CA PRO A 69 0.44 -10.70 -7.14
C PRO A 69 -0.38 -11.89 -6.65
N PRO A 70 -1.62 -11.62 -6.23
CA PRO A 70 -2.52 -12.69 -5.80
C PRO A 70 -2.70 -13.72 -6.91
N GLY A 71 -2.69 -14.97 -6.55
CA GLY A 71 -2.88 -16.05 -7.50
C GLY A 71 -1.67 -16.39 -8.33
N GLU A 72 -0.59 -15.66 -8.16
CA GLU A 72 0.64 -15.97 -8.85
C GLU A 72 1.47 -16.94 -8.05
N PHE A 73 1.06 -18.15 -8.03
CA PHE A 73 1.82 -19.18 -7.36
C PHE A 73 2.37 -20.13 -8.39
N PRO A 74 3.53 -20.71 -8.10
CA PRO A 74 4.04 -21.75 -8.94
C PRO A 74 3.01 -22.86 -8.97
N GLN A 75 2.61 -23.18 -10.12
CA GLN A 75 1.57 -24.17 -10.31
C GLN A 75 2.17 -25.53 -10.51
#